data_3333959e656ea29e2ca0b923b77b87fd
#
_entry.id   3333959e656ea29e2ca0b923b77b87fd
#
_cell.length_a   1.000
_cell.length_b   1.000
_cell.length_c   1.000
_cell.angle_alpha   90.00
_cell.angle_beta   90.00
_cell.angle_gamma   90.00
#
_symmetry.space_group_name_H-M   'P 1'
#
loop_
_entity.id
_entity.type
_entity.pdbx_description
1 polymer ?
#
loop_
_entity_poly.entity_id
_entity_poly.type
_entity_poly.pdbx_seq_one_letter_code
_entity_poly.pdbx_strand_id
1 'polypeptide(L)'
;MIATGRKYVFDFDSTLTRVEALDVLAELTLNGRSDKDQIIKEIQAITNLGIDGDISFTESLERRIKLLNAHKNDLEPLVNELKTKISKSIEANKEFFQDYAEDIYVISCGFKEFIDPIVKEYNIPSHRVYANTFKFDEEGKIIGFDETNVLAMHNGKIDCLKNMNLDGEVQVIGDGYSDYVMREAGIADKFFAYTENVHREKAAKNADYITPNLDEFLFVNDLPRKISYPKNRIKMLLLENVHPDAFSTLTEAGFTVETIKTSLSEEELIEKIKGVHVLGIRSKTQVTEKVLEAANKLMVVGAFCIGTTQIDLDACKNKGVVVFNAPYSNTRSVVELAIGEIIMLMRSVFTRSTEIHQGQWNKTAANSREVRGKNLGIVGYGNIGKQLSVLAEALGMRVYYYDVNDQLALGNAIKCNTLEDLLNISDVVTLHIDDNKANLNFIGEREINQMKSGAILINLARGFVVDIPALAAALKSGKLAGAAIDVFPEEPRGNGVFETELRGLENVILTPHVGGSTEEAQANIAEFVPNKIMDYMNSGNTVDAVNFPNIRLPKQNKSHRFLHIHKNVPGIMAKVNFSRI
;
A
#
# COMPACT_ATOMS: atom_id res chain seq x y z
N MET A 1 -18.10 25.24 25.71
CA MET A 1 -17.93 23.93 26.38
C MET A 1 -19.23 23.16 26.17
N ILE A 2 -19.15 22.03 25.47
CA ILE A 2 -20.30 21.14 25.26
C ILE A 2 -20.22 20.10 26.37
N ALA A 3 -21.03 20.24 27.43
CA ALA A 3 -21.10 19.23 28.48
C ALA A 3 -21.72 17.95 27.90
N THR A 4 -20.91 16.88 27.74
CA THR A 4 -21.39 15.60 27.18
C THR A 4 -22.06 14.71 28.23
N GLY A 5 -21.97 15.05 29.51
CA GLY A 5 -22.34 14.14 30.62
C GLY A 5 -21.44 12.88 30.69
N ARG A 6 -20.31 12.88 29.95
CA ARG A 6 -19.35 11.78 29.89
C ARG A 6 -18.02 12.20 30.49
N LYS A 7 -17.32 11.24 31.10
CA LYS A 7 -15.96 11.41 31.61
C LYS A 7 -15.03 10.43 30.91
N TYR A 8 -13.90 10.92 30.43
CA TYR A 8 -12.92 10.17 29.65
C TYR A 8 -11.66 9.95 30.47
N VAL A 9 -11.36 8.71 30.75
CA VAL A 9 -10.19 8.30 31.54
C VAL A 9 -9.18 7.66 30.61
N PHE A 10 -8.07 8.30 30.40
CA PHE A 10 -6.99 7.80 29.53
C PHE A 10 -5.86 7.20 30.36
N ASP A 11 -5.34 6.05 29.90
CA ASP A 11 -4.00 5.62 30.31
C ASP A 11 -2.93 6.44 29.60
N PHE A 12 -1.69 6.39 30.09
CA PHE A 12 -0.58 7.16 29.53
C PHE A 12 0.34 6.31 28.66
N ASP A 13 1.02 5.33 29.25
CA ASP A 13 1.98 4.47 28.57
C ASP A 13 1.28 3.61 27.51
N SER A 14 1.89 3.45 26.34
CA SER A 14 1.33 2.71 25.20
C SER A 14 -0.05 3.20 24.70
N THR A 15 -0.63 4.24 25.31
CA THR A 15 -1.92 4.86 24.98
C THR A 15 -1.73 6.31 24.51
N LEU A 16 -1.48 7.27 25.42
CA LEU A 16 -1.13 8.65 25.05
C LEU A 16 0.25 8.71 24.38
N THR A 17 1.20 7.93 24.86
CA THR A 17 2.52 7.72 24.23
C THR A 17 2.58 6.38 23.50
N ARG A 18 3.51 6.26 22.53
CA ARG A 18 3.75 5.02 21.77
C ARG A 18 4.65 4.01 22.49
N VAL A 19 5.12 4.36 23.68
CA VAL A 19 6.17 3.64 24.40
C VAL A 19 5.86 3.58 25.88
N GLU A 20 6.55 2.68 26.59
CA GLU A 20 6.64 2.66 28.05
C GLU A 20 7.67 3.69 28.52
N ALA A 21 7.27 4.66 29.33
CA ALA A 21 8.13 5.77 29.72
C ALA A 21 9.36 5.33 30.55
N LEU A 22 9.22 4.29 31.39
CA LEU A 22 10.35 3.76 32.17
C LEU A 22 11.39 3.06 31.28
N ASP A 23 11.00 2.48 30.16
CA ASP A 23 11.93 1.88 29.20
C ASP A 23 12.76 2.98 28.52
N VAL A 24 12.11 4.09 28.15
CA VAL A 24 12.81 5.27 27.60
C VAL A 24 13.78 5.89 28.62
N LEU A 25 13.37 5.97 29.89
CA LEU A 25 14.25 6.45 30.95
C LEU A 25 15.48 5.54 31.10
N ALA A 26 15.30 4.22 31.00
CA ALA A 26 16.40 3.26 31.01
C ALA A 26 17.36 3.47 29.83
N GLU A 27 16.85 3.71 28.65
CA GLU A 27 17.66 3.99 27.45
C GLU A 27 18.53 5.24 27.63
N LEU A 28 18.00 6.28 28.26
CA LEU A 28 18.70 7.55 28.53
C LEU A 28 19.77 7.39 29.61
N THR A 29 19.41 6.78 30.74
CA THR A 29 20.29 6.70 31.93
C THR A 29 21.43 5.68 31.77
N LEU A 30 21.22 4.65 30.98
CA LEU A 30 22.21 3.60 30.71
C LEU A 30 23.07 3.88 29.49
N ASN A 31 22.95 5.07 28.89
CA ASN A 31 23.71 5.41 27.69
C ASN A 31 25.23 5.45 28.00
N GLY A 32 26.04 4.79 27.15
CA GLY A 32 27.49 4.67 27.32
C GLY A 32 27.95 3.51 28.22
N ARG A 33 27.06 2.73 28.83
CA ARG A 33 27.41 1.53 29.61
C ARG A 33 27.54 0.30 28.68
N SER A 34 28.51 -0.55 28.98
CA SER A 34 28.75 -1.78 28.22
C SER A 34 27.67 -2.86 28.41
N ASP A 35 26.91 -2.80 29.53
CA ASP A 35 25.84 -3.72 29.92
C ASP A 35 24.41 -3.19 29.61
N LYS A 36 24.31 -2.04 28.92
CA LYS A 36 23.06 -1.36 28.59
C LYS A 36 21.99 -2.31 28.02
N ASP A 37 22.33 -3.02 26.94
CA ASP A 37 21.37 -3.86 26.23
C ASP A 37 20.85 -5.05 27.08
N GLN A 38 21.69 -5.53 28.01
CA GLN A 38 21.29 -6.59 28.94
C GLN A 38 20.31 -6.05 29.97
N ILE A 39 20.58 -4.89 30.56
CA ILE A 39 19.70 -4.27 31.56
C ILE A 39 18.36 -3.87 30.95
N ILE A 40 18.34 -3.29 29.74
CA ILE A 40 17.10 -2.97 29.03
C ILE A 40 16.24 -4.21 28.82
N LYS A 41 16.84 -5.32 28.35
CA LYS A 41 16.11 -6.59 28.20
C LYS A 41 15.55 -7.10 29.53
N GLU A 42 16.29 -6.94 30.62
CA GLU A 42 15.84 -7.33 31.95
C GLU A 42 14.66 -6.47 32.42
N ILE A 43 14.72 -5.14 32.23
CA ILE A 43 13.63 -4.21 32.52
C ILE A 43 12.37 -4.59 31.71
N GLN A 44 12.50 -4.84 30.42
CA GLN A 44 11.38 -5.26 29.57
C GLN A 44 10.79 -6.61 30.00
N ALA A 45 11.63 -7.57 30.40
CA ALA A 45 11.16 -8.85 30.93
C ALA A 45 10.37 -8.66 32.22
N ILE A 46 10.84 -7.83 33.15
CA ILE A 46 10.14 -7.52 34.41
C ILE A 46 8.83 -6.77 34.11
N THR A 47 8.81 -5.86 33.15
CA THR A 47 7.60 -5.16 32.70
C THR A 47 6.53 -6.17 32.23
N ASN A 48 6.93 -7.12 31.38
CA ASN A 48 6.02 -8.14 30.87
C ASN A 48 5.48 -9.04 31.98
N LEU A 49 6.33 -9.52 32.90
CA LEU A 49 5.89 -10.30 34.06
C LEU A 49 4.86 -9.57 34.93
N GLY A 50 5.03 -8.26 35.12
CA GLY A 50 4.06 -7.42 35.84
C GLY A 50 2.74 -7.24 35.08
N ILE A 51 2.79 -7.08 33.76
CA ILE A 51 1.61 -6.93 32.90
C ILE A 51 0.82 -8.24 32.81
N ASP A 52 1.52 -9.39 32.70
CA ASP A 52 0.91 -10.72 32.61
C ASP A 52 0.36 -11.21 33.98
N GLY A 53 0.77 -10.55 35.08
CA GLY A 53 0.33 -10.84 36.43
C GLY A 53 1.13 -11.96 37.12
N ASP A 54 2.29 -12.33 36.57
CA ASP A 54 3.19 -13.34 37.16
C ASP A 54 3.90 -12.84 38.43
N ILE A 55 4.11 -11.51 38.52
CA ILE A 55 4.57 -10.80 39.70
C ILE A 55 3.62 -9.64 40.03
N SER A 56 3.61 -9.18 41.29
CA SER A 56 2.80 -8.01 41.66
C SER A 56 3.32 -6.75 40.97
N PHE A 57 2.41 -5.79 40.68
CA PHE A 57 2.78 -4.53 40.08
C PHE A 57 3.82 -3.78 40.92
N THR A 58 3.63 -3.75 42.24
CA THR A 58 4.57 -3.13 43.21
C THR A 58 5.97 -3.73 43.07
N GLU A 59 6.06 -5.05 43.05
CA GLU A 59 7.34 -5.77 42.90
C GLU A 59 7.99 -5.49 41.56
N SER A 60 7.20 -5.47 40.48
CA SER A 60 7.69 -5.11 39.14
C SER A 60 8.27 -3.68 39.14
N LEU A 61 7.59 -2.73 39.75
CA LEU A 61 8.01 -1.33 39.82
C LEU A 61 9.30 -1.17 40.64
N GLU A 62 9.39 -1.82 41.83
CA GLU A 62 10.60 -1.80 42.66
C GLU A 62 11.81 -2.36 41.94
N ARG A 63 11.67 -3.50 41.27
CA ARG A 63 12.77 -4.13 40.52
C ARG A 63 13.26 -3.24 39.39
N ARG A 64 12.34 -2.64 38.63
CA ARG A 64 12.69 -1.74 37.51
C ARG A 64 13.40 -0.49 37.99
N ILE A 65 12.90 0.19 39.03
CA ILE A 65 13.52 1.42 39.57
C ILE A 65 14.93 1.16 40.08
N LYS A 66 15.20 0.02 40.71
CA LYS A 66 16.54 -0.36 41.15
C LYS A 66 17.54 -0.49 40.00
N LEU A 67 17.07 -0.93 38.83
CA LEU A 67 17.90 -1.11 37.63
C LEU A 67 18.17 0.21 36.88
N LEU A 68 17.26 1.18 36.97
CA LEU A 68 17.33 2.45 36.22
C LEU A 68 18.53 3.33 36.62
N ASN A 69 18.96 3.36 37.87
CA ASN A 69 20.01 4.24 38.40
C ASN A 69 19.85 5.71 37.94
N ALA A 70 18.60 6.21 37.94
CA ALA A 70 18.21 7.49 37.39
C ALA A 70 18.30 8.63 38.43
N HIS A 71 18.39 9.85 37.93
CA HIS A 71 18.47 11.07 38.70
C HIS A 71 17.40 12.09 38.27
N LYS A 72 17.02 13.01 39.13
CA LYS A 72 16.04 14.06 38.83
C LYS A 72 16.35 14.84 37.55
N ASN A 73 17.63 15.01 37.24
CA ASN A 73 18.07 15.70 36.03
C ASN A 73 17.79 14.93 34.73
N ASP A 74 17.51 13.62 34.82
CA ASP A 74 17.17 12.79 33.66
C ASP A 74 15.70 12.94 33.25
N LEU A 75 14.87 13.56 34.10
CA LEU A 75 13.42 13.70 33.86
C LEU A 75 13.12 14.72 32.77
N GLU A 76 13.84 15.82 32.66
CA GLU A 76 13.65 16.82 31.60
C GLU A 76 14.04 16.26 30.23
N PRO A 77 15.18 15.58 30.02
CA PRO A 77 15.48 14.84 28.81
C PRO A 77 14.43 13.79 28.47
N LEU A 78 13.92 13.03 29.47
CA LEU A 78 12.85 12.06 29.29
C LEU A 78 11.58 12.72 28.75
N VAL A 79 11.11 13.80 29.36
CA VAL A 79 9.93 14.55 28.92
C VAL A 79 10.09 15.01 27.47
N ASN A 80 11.26 15.54 27.11
CA ASN A 80 11.52 15.99 25.74
C ASN A 80 11.49 14.84 24.74
N GLU A 81 12.03 13.67 25.09
CA GLU A 81 11.97 12.48 24.24
C GLU A 81 10.54 11.94 24.11
N LEU A 82 9.80 11.83 25.23
CA LEU A 82 8.42 11.36 25.23
C LEU A 82 7.47 12.24 24.41
N LYS A 83 7.69 13.56 24.37
CA LYS A 83 6.95 14.49 23.50
C LYS A 83 7.06 14.13 22.01
N THR A 84 8.18 13.57 21.59
CA THR A 84 8.36 13.09 20.21
C THR A 84 7.66 11.75 19.96
N LYS A 85 7.26 11.08 21.02
CA LYS A 85 6.68 9.73 21.00
C LYS A 85 5.18 9.70 21.35
N ILE A 86 4.48 10.79 21.21
CA ILE A 86 3.01 10.83 21.33
C ILE A 86 2.38 9.98 20.23
N SER A 87 1.29 9.31 20.56
CA SER A 87 0.50 8.53 19.60
C SER A 87 0.00 9.39 18.45
N LYS A 88 0.14 8.93 17.22
CA LYS A 88 -0.11 9.74 16.02
C LYS A 88 -1.53 10.29 15.94
N SER A 89 -2.52 9.48 16.32
CA SER A 89 -3.92 9.93 16.29
C SER A 89 -4.26 10.87 17.45
N ILE A 90 -3.57 10.75 18.59
CA ILE A 90 -3.67 11.68 19.72
C ILE A 90 -3.16 13.06 19.30
N GLU A 91 -1.95 13.13 18.73
CA GLU A 91 -1.38 14.37 18.23
C GLU A 91 -2.24 15.00 17.12
N ALA A 92 -2.77 14.18 16.21
CA ALA A 92 -3.64 14.64 15.14
C ALA A 92 -4.95 15.28 15.66
N ASN A 93 -5.49 14.80 16.77
CA ASN A 93 -6.75 15.26 17.38
C ASN A 93 -6.53 16.08 18.68
N LYS A 94 -5.44 16.83 18.77
CA LYS A 94 -5.10 17.65 19.94
C LYS A 94 -6.25 18.60 20.35
N GLU A 95 -7.02 19.09 19.40
CA GLU A 95 -8.18 19.97 19.62
C GLU A 95 -9.24 19.29 20.51
N PHE A 96 -9.48 17.97 20.38
CA PHE A 96 -10.38 17.23 21.26
C PHE A 96 -9.98 17.36 22.75
N PHE A 97 -8.70 17.19 23.07
CA PHE A 97 -8.22 17.29 24.44
C PHE A 97 -8.37 18.72 24.98
N GLN A 98 -8.20 19.72 24.12
CA GLN A 98 -8.34 21.12 24.50
C GLN A 98 -9.81 21.51 24.74
N ASP A 99 -10.73 21.03 23.90
CA ASP A 99 -12.16 21.34 23.97
C ASP A 99 -12.86 20.60 25.12
N TYR A 100 -12.40 19.40 25.47
CA TYR A 100 -12.98 18.53 26.50
C TYR A 100 -12.09 18.36 27.73
N ALA A 101 -11.11 19.23 27.95
CA ALA A 101 -10.15 19.14 29.05
C ALA A 101 -10.82 19.01 30.44
N GLU A 102 -12.01 19.59 30.61
CA GLU A 102 -12.78 19.50 31.84
C GLU A 102 -13.43 18.11 32.09
N ASP A 103 -13.50 17.27 31.08
CA ASP A 103 -14.08 15.92 31.15
C ASP A 103 -13.02 14.83 31.01
N ILE A 104 -11.74 15.19 30.80
CA ILE A 104 -10.63 14.25 30.59
C ILE A 104 -9.79 14.11 31.86
N TYR A 105 -9.50 12.87 32.20
CA TYR A 105 -8.63 12.44 33.30
C TYR A 105 -7.55 11.50 32.78
N VAL A 106 -6.38 11.51 33.42
CA VAL A 106 -5.32 10.55 33.16
C VAL A 106 -5.09 9.71 34.40
N ILE A 107 -5.23 8.40 34.29
CA ILE A 107 -4.90 7.44 35.33
C ILE A 107 -3.84 6.48 34.80
N SER A 108 -2.63 6.61 35.33
CA SER A 108 -1.47 5.82 34.89
C SER A 108 -0.72 5.23 36.06
N CYS A 109 -0.15 4.06 35.84
CA CYS A 109 0.82 3.45 36.74
C CYS A 109 2.24 4.04 36.57
N GLY A 110 2.43 4.97 35.61
CA GLY A 110 3.65 5.78 35.44
C GLY A 110 3.84 6.83 36.51
N PHE A 111 4.69 7.83 36.26
CA PHE A 111 5.07 8.85 37.25
C PHE A 111 4.66 10.26 36.84
N LYS A 112 4.14 10.99 37.80
CA LYS A 112 3.60 12.32 37.63
C LYS A 112 4.64 13.33 37.12
N GLU A 113 5.89 13.14 37.51
CA GLU A 113 7.00 14.01 37.14
C GLU A 113 7.25 14.13 35.64
N PHE A 114 6.93 13.09 34.86
CA PHE A 114 7.02 13.14 33.41
C PHE A 114 5.66 13.22 32.71
N ILE A 115 4.58 12.73 33.33
CA ILE A 115 3.23 12.76 32.74
C ILE A 115 2.69 14.20 32.72
N ASP A 116 2.71 14.91 33.86
CA ASP A 116 2.18 16.26 34.00
C ASP A 116 2.70 17.25 32.94
N PRO A 117 4.02 17.36 32.70
CA PRO A 117 4.56 18.29 31.69
C PRO A 117 4.06 18.00 30.27
N ILE A 118 3.78 16.73 29.95
CA ILE A 118 3.33 16.30 28.64
C ILE A 118 1.84 16.63 28.45
N VAL A 119 1.00 16.18 29.38
CA VAL A 119 -0.46 16.34 29.24
C VAL A 119 -0.92 17.77 29.40
N LYS A 120 -0.11 18.61 30.05
CA LYS A 120 -0.32 20.07 30.12
C LYS A 120 -0.37 20.72 28.73
N GLU A 121 0.34 20.19 27.74
CA GLU A 121 0.28 20.67 26.35
C GLU A 121 -1.07 20.36 25.67
N TYR A 122 -1.85 19.47 26.27
CA TYR A 122 -3.21 19.09 25.89
C TYR A 122 -4.28 19.76 26.75
N ASN A 123 -3.92 20.80 27.54
CA ASN A 123 -4.76 21.54 28.47
C ASN A 123 -5.32 20.68 29.64
N ILE A 124 -4.79 19.49 29.89
CA ILE A 124 -5.19 18.66 31.03
C ILE A 124 -4.45 19.17 32.28
N PRO A 125 -5.18 19.66 33.29
CA PRO A 125 -4.55 20.22 34.49
C PRO A 125 -4.05 19.12 35.42
N SER A 126 -2.99 19.41 36.19
CA SER A 126 -2.29 18.44 37.06
C SER A 126 -3.22 17.75 38.09
N HIS A 127 -4.29 18.43 38.55
CA HIS A 127 -5.25 17.82 39.48
C HIS A 127 -6.14 16.73 38.86
N ARG A 128 -6.10 16.58 37.52
CA ARG A 128 -6.78 15.50 36.77
C ARG A 128 -5.82 14.40 36.33
N VAL A 129 -4.56 14.47 36.77
CA VAL A 129 -3.54 13.48 36.51
C VAL A 129 -3.28 12.68 37.78
N TYR A 130 -3.61 11.41 37.72
CA TYR A 130 -3.40 10.45 38.80
C TYR A 130 -2.31 9.48 38.35
N ALA A 131 -1.17 9.53 39.04
CA ALA A 131 0.01 8.73 38.74
C ALA A 131 0.86 8.56 39.99
N ASN A 132 1.84 7.66 39.94
CA ASN A 132 2.82 7.52 41.02
C ASN A 132 3.73 8.75 41.10
N THR A 133 4.51 8.86 42.18
CA THR A 133 5.53 9.88 42.38
C THR A 133 6.85 9.25 42.80
N PHE A 134 7.95 9.78 42.30
CA PHE A 134 9.29 9.32 42.69
C PHE A 134 9.65 9.79 44.08
N LYS A 135 10.47 8.98 44.78
CA LYS A 135 11.21 9.37 45.97
C LYS A 135 12.66 9.68 45.58
N PHE A 136 13.18 10.85 46.03
CA PHE A 136 14.53 11.29 45.75
C PHE A 136 15.34 11.34 47.05
N ASP A 137 16.63 11.06 46.98
CA ASP A 137 17.55 11.36 48.04
C ASP A 137 17.97 12.85 48.03
N GLU A 138 18.84 13.23 48.99
CA GLU A 138 19.33 14.63 49.13
C GLU A 138 20.14 15.10 47.91
N GLU A 139 20.74 14.18 47.16
CA GLU A 139 21.51 14.46 45.95
C GLU A 139 20.64 14.50 44.70
N GLY A 140 19.38 14.08 44.78
CA GLY A 140 18.42 14.05 43.67
C GLY A 140 18.36 12.72 42.90
N LYS A 141 18.98 11.67 43.43
CA LYS A 141 18.90 10.32 42.86
C LYS A 141 17.52 9.73 43.15
N ILE A 142 16.96 9.03 42.17
CA ILE A 142 15.71 8.27 42.35
C ILE A 142 16.00 7.00 43.15
N ILE A 143 15.45 6.94 44.38
CA ILE A 143 15.66 5.82 45.31
C ILE A 143 14.44 4.93 45.49
N GLY A 144 13.29 5.31 44.89
CA GLY A 144 12.03 4.56 44.99
C GLY A 144 10.83 5.40 44.56
N PHE A 145 9.69 5.05 45.06
CA PHE A 145 8.41 5.72 44.78
C PHE A 145 7.57 5.83 46.06
N ASP A 146 6.50 6.61 46.02
CA ASP A 146 5.56 6.72 47.11
C ASP A 146 4.70 5.45 47.22
N GLU A 147 5.05 4.55 48.12
CA GLU A 147 4.35 3.28 48.38
C GLU A 147 2.96 3.48 48.99
N THR A 148 2.64 4.70 49.47
CA THR A 148 1.30 5.01 49.99
C THR A 148 0.33 5.42 48.90
N ASN A 149 0.83 5.66 47.68
CA ASN A 149 0.01 5.95 46.54
C ASN A 149 -0.79 4.71 46.11
N VAL A 150 -2.09 4.85 46.02
CA VAL A 150 -3.01 3.76 45.63
C VAL A 150 -2.62 3.12 44.30
N LEU A 151 -2.07 3.90 43.34
CA LEU A 151 -1.63 3.42 42.03
C LEU A 151 -0.35 2.57 42.07
N ALA A 152 0.36 2.54 43.20
CA ALA A 152 1.47 1.63 43.42
C ALA A 152 1.04 0.24 43.88
N MET A 153 -0.25 0.06 44.25
CA MET A 153 -0.80 -1.17 44.83
C MET A 153 -1.50 -2.05 43.78
N HIS A 154 -1.77 -3.29 44.16
CA HIS A 154 -2.61 -4.19 43.37
C HIS A 154 -4.03 -3.58 43.23
N ASN A 155 -4.61 -3.62 42.04
CA ASN A 155 -5.89 -2.97 41.69
C ASN A 155 -5.92 -1.43 41.86
N GLY A 156 -4.76 -0.78 41.87
CA GLY A 156 -4.65 0.64 42.15
C GLY A 156 -5.48 1.54 41.22
N LYS A 157 -5.64 1.19 39.93
CA LYS A 157 -6.50 1.93 38.98
C LYS A 157 -7.97 1.86 39.39
N ILE A 158 -8.45 0.71 39.90
CA ILE A 158 -9.83 0.52 40.42
C ILE A 158 -10.07 1.45 41.59
N ASP A 159 -9.20 1.37 42.61
CA ASP A 159 -9.35 2.17 43.83
C ASP A 159 -9.21 3.66 43.56
N CYS A 160 -8.29 4.05 42.66
CA CYS A 160 -8.13 5.42 42.22
C CYS A 160 -9.41 5.95 41.58
N LEU A 161 -9.96 5.29 40.58
CA LEU A 161 -11.17 5.73 39.88
C LEU A 161 -12.38 5.76 40.82
N LYS A 162 -12.51 4.77 41.73
CA LYS A 162 -13.56 4.73 42.72
C LYS A 162 -13.53 5.93 43.69
N ASN A 163 -12.33 6.32 44.14
CA ASN A 163 -12.14 7.46 45.05
C ASN A 163 -12.42 8.82 44.37
N MET A 164 -12.35 8.89 43.04
CA MET A 164 -12.64 10.11 42.30
C MET A 164 -14.14 10.45 42.28
N ASN A 165 -15.02 9.48 42.50
CA ASN A 165 -16.48 9.64 42.54
C ASN A 165 -17.01 10.53 41.40
N LEU A 166 -16.68 10.15 40.13
CA LEU A 166 -17.03 10.92 38.94
C LEU A 166 -18.54 10.80 38.64
N ASP A 167 -19.14 11.93 38.31
CA ASP A 167 -20.53 12.00 37.85
C ASP A 167 -20.62 11.78 36.32
N GLY A 168 -21.64 11.03 35.87
CA GLY A 168 -21.91 10.79 34.46
C GLY A 168 -21.38 9.46 33.94
N GLU A 169 -21.42 9.24 32.62
CA GLU A 169 -20.91 8.03 31.97
C GLU A 169 -19.37 8.05 31.95
N VAL A 170 -18.75 7.10 32.61
CA VAL A 170 -17.28 6.97 32.69
C VAL A 170 -16.79 6.02 31.61
N GLN A 171 -15.94 6.52 30.71
CA GLN A 171 -15.34 5.75 29.63
C GLN A 171 -13.83 5.68 29.84
N VAL A 172 -13.28 4.46 29.90
CA VAL A 172 -11.85 4.19 30.05
C VAL A 172 -11.24 3.84 28.70
N ILE A 173 -10.10 4.45 28.38
CA ILE A 173 -9.32 4.25 27.17
C ILE A 173 -7.91 3.84 27.57
N GLY A 174 -7.48 2.62 27.24
CA GLY A 174 -6.17 2.08 27.57
C GLY A 174 -5.83 0.84 26.75
N ASP A 175 -4.56 0.43 26.76
CA ASP A 175 -4.08 -0.73 26.00
C ASP A 175 -4.09 -2.03 26.81
N GLY A 176 -4.12 -1.92 28.15
CA GLY A 176 -3.85 -3.00 29.09
C GLY A 176 -5.08 -3.64 29.74
N TYR A 177 -4.86 -4.84 30.31
CA TYR A 177 -5.87 -5.49 31.13
C TYR A 177 -6.13 -4.72 32.43
N SER A 178 -5.12 -3.99 32.96
CA SER A 178 -5.25 -3.09 34.11
C SER A 178 -6.25 -1.94 33.90
N ASP A 179 -6.56 -1.61 32.64
CA ASP A 179 -7.58 -0.61 32.30
C ASP A 179 -8.96 -1.26 32.23
N TYR A 180 -9.03 -2.46 31.66
CA TYR A 180 -10.27 -3.24 31.60
C TYR A 180 -10.84 -3.55 32.97
N VAL A 181 -10.02 -3.85 33.97
CA VAL A 181 -10.52 -4.22 35.31
C VAL A 181 -11.36 -3.11 35.98
N MET A 182 -11.18 -1.84 35.60
CA MET A 182 -12.07 -0.75 36.04
C MET A 182 -13.50 -0.93 35.50
N ARG A 183 -13.62 -1.44 34.28
CA ARG A 183 -14.92 -1.80 33.66
C ARG A 183 -15.49 -3.07 34.28
N GLU A 184 -14.67 -4.09 34.50
CA GLU A 184 -15.04 -5.37 35.14
C GLU A 184 -15.57 -5.14 36.55
N ALA A 185 -14.96 -4.25 37.31
CA ALA A 185 -15.39 -3.86 38.66
C ALA A 185 -16.67 -3.01 38.67
N GLY A 186 -17.23 -2.64 37.53
CA GLY A 186 -18.44 -1.85 37.41
C GLY A 186 -18.28 -0.37 37.78
N ILE A 187 -17.05 0.17 37.80
CA ILE A 187 -16.74 1.55 38.15
C ILE A 187 -16.65 2.42 36.89
N ALA A 188 -16.30 1.81 35.75
CA ALA A 188 -16.40 2.41 34.43
C ALA A 188 -17.58 1.81 33.67
N ASP A 189 -18.28 2.62 32.88
CA ASP A 189 -19.43 2.20 32.07
C ASP A 189 -18.99 1.51 30.77
N LYS A 190 -17.83 1.93 30.21
CA LYS A 190 -17.27 1.37 28.99
C LYS A 190 -15.75 1.30 29.05
N PHE A 191 -15.21 0.27 28.39
CA PHE A 191 -13.77 0.14 28.15
C PHE A 191 -13.49 0.09 26.64
N PHE A 192 -12.61 0.99 26.21
CA PHE A 192 -12.10 1.10 24.85
C PHE A 192 -10.66 0.59 24.82
N ALA A 193 -10.44 -0.60 24.26
CA ALA A 193 -9.10 -1.15 24.09
C ALA A 193 -8.38 -0.39 22.99
N TYR A 194 -7.39 0.43 23.37
CA TYR A 194 -6.60 1.23 22.46
C TYR A 194 -5.47 0.40 21.87
N THR A 195 -5.48 0.18 20.55
CA THR A 195 -4.57 -0.76 19.89
C THR A 195 -3.69 -0.11 18.82
N GLU A 196 -3.57 1.21 18.80
CA GLU A 196 -2.71 1.95 17.85
C GLU A 196 -1.23 1.57 18.01
N ASN A 197 -0.77 1.40 19.24
CA ASN A 197 0.63 1.19 19.55
C ASN A 197 0.96 -0.27 19.89
N VAL A 198 0.09 -0.91 20.65
CA VAL A 198 0.24 -2.30 21.10
C VAL A 198 -1.11 -3.00 21.05
N HIS A 199 -1.14 -4.22 20.50
CA HIS A 199 -2.33 -5.07 20.53
C HIS A 199 -2.19 -6.14 21.63
N ARG A 200 -2.96 -6.00 22.71
CA ARG A 200 -3.00 -6.98 23.80
C ARG A 200 -4.29 -7.79 23.72
N GLU A 201 -4.17 -9.05 23.34
CA GLU A 201 -5.34 -9.92 23.13
C GLU A 201 -6.31 -9.97 24.31
N LYS A 202 -5.79 -10.04 25.56
CA LYS A 202 -6.60 -10.13 26.76
C LYS A 202 -7.47 -8.88 26.97
N ALA A 203 -6.92 -7.70 26.73
CA ALA A 203 -7.66 -6.44 26.79
C ALA A 203 -8.67 -6.34 25.63
N ALA A 204 -8.25 -6.65 24.41
CA ALA A 204 -9.09 -6.56 23.21
C ALA A 204 -10.30 -7.50 23.25
N LYS A 205 -10.14 -8.74 23.78
CA LYS A 205 -11.24 -9.71 23.89
C LYS A 205 -12.35 -9.28 24.87
N ASN A 206 -12.01 -8.48 25.88
CA ASN A 206 -12.93 -8.08 26.93
C ASN A 206 -13.46 -6.64 26.76
N ALA A 207 -12.98 -5.92 25.76
CA ALA A 207 -13.36 -4.53 25.50
C ALA A 207 -14.79 -4.40 24.96
N ASP A 208 -15.50 -3.35 25.36
CA ASP A 208 -16.75 -2.96 24.73
C ASP A 208 -16.50 -2.48 23.29
N TYR A 209 -15.32 -1.87 23.03
CA TYR A 209 -14.89 -1.41 21.71
C TYR A 209 -13.38 -1.59 21.54
N ILE A 210 -12.95 -2.05 20.36
CA ILE A 210 -11.55 -2.01 19.94
C ILE A 210 -11.33 -0.71 19.17
N THR A 211 -10.37 0.10 19.61
CA THR A 211 -10.05 1.41 19.06
C THR A 211 -8.62 1.41 18.52
N PRO A 212 -8.42 1.10 17.22
CA PRO A 212 -7.09 1.08 16.62
C PRO A 212 -6.45 2.47 16.49
N ASN A 213 -7.18 3.52 16.82
CA ASN A 213 -6.70 4.91 16.89
C ASN A 213 -7.75 5.79 17.58
N LEU A 214 -7.39 7.02 17.94
CA LEU A 214 -8.32 7.95 18.58
C LEU A 214 -9.50 8.35 17.67
N ASP A 215 -9.31 8.39 16.34
CA ASP A 215 -10.41 8.72 15.41
C ASP A 215 -11.58 7.74 15.53
N GLU A 216 -11.31 6.44 15.80
CA GLU A 216 -12.35 5.43 16.04
C GLU A 216 -13.10 5.71 17.34
N PHE A 217 -12.38 6.04 18.42
CA PHE A 217 -12.99 6.44 19.70
C PHE A 217 -13.91 7.66 19.53
N LEU A 218 -13.41 8.70 18.86
CA LEU A 218 -14.18 9.92 18.60
C LEU A 218 -15.39 9.64 17.71
N PHE A 219 -15.26 8.75 16.73
CA PHE A 219 -16.35 8.36 15.83
C PHE A 219 -17.47 7.63 16.58
N VAL A 220 -17.12 6.64 17.40
CA VAL A 220 -18.08 5.83 18.17
C VAL A 220 -18.86 6.72 19.16
N ASN A 221 -18.22 7.73 19.70
CA ASN A 221 -18.82 8.67 20.66
C ASN A 221 -19.51 9.88 20.02
N ASP A 222 -19.52 9.97 18.69
CA ASP A 222 -20.03 11.12 17.92
C ASP A 222 -19.40 12.46 18.34
N LEU A 223 -18.09 12.43 18.59
CA LEU A 223 -17.29 13.57 19.00
C LEU A 223 -16.61 14.24 17.79
N PRO A 224 -16.30 15.56 17.88
CA PRO A 224 -15.52 16.24 16.87
C PRO A 224 -14.18 15.55 16.63
N ARG A 225 -13.79 15.36 15.37
CA ARG A 225 -12.58 14.66 14.96
C ARG A 225 -12.01 15.26 13.69
N LYS A 226 -10.72 15.10 13.49
CA LYS A 226 -10.00 15.61 12.33
C LYS A 226 -10.35 14.86 11.04
N ILE A 227 -10.62 13.57 11.14
CA ILE A 227 -10.99 12.70 10.02
C ILE A 227 -12.49 12.43 10.07
N SER A 228 -13.22 12.74 8.99
CA SER A 228 -14.68 12.57 8.93
C SER A 228 -15.14 11.12 9.11
N TYR A 229 -14.34 10.17 8.59
CA TYR A 229 -14.62 8.73 8.67
C TYR A 229 -13.31 7.98 8.98
N PRO A 230 -13.25 7.19 10.07
CA PRO A 230 -12.04 6.49 10.46
C PRO A 230 -11.56 5.51 9.38
N LYS A 231 -10.26 5.57 9.06
CA LYS A 231 -9.68 4.78 7.97
C LYS A 231 -9.75 3.27 8.23
N ASN A 232 -9.69 2.85 9.48
CA ASN A 232 -9.85 1.44 9.87
C ASN A 232 -11.23 0.85 9.53
N ARG A 233 -12.24 1.68 9.29
CA ARG A 233 -13.56 1.26 8.80
C ARG A 233 -13.62 1.09 7.28
N ILE A 234 -12.60 1.55 6.58
CA ILE A 234 -12.49 1.37 5.13
C ILE A 234 -11.84 0.01 4.87
N LYS A 235 -12.65 -0.93 4.42
CA LYS A 235 -12.23 -2.30 4.11
C LYS A 235 -11.67 -2.37 2.70
N MET A 236 -10.47 -2.89 2.57
CA MET A 236 -9.78 -3.14 1.32
C MET A 236 -9.57 -4.64 1.12
N LEU A 237 -9.84 -5.15 -0.07
CA LEU A 237 -9.62 -6.54 -0.45
C LEU A 237 -8.61 -6.61 -1.58
N LEU A 238 -7.45 -7.23 -1.35
CA LEU A 238 -6.40 -7.43 -2.35
C LEU A 238 -6.36 -8.91 -2.77
N LEU A 239 -6.49 -9.18 -4.06
CA LEU A 239 -6.54 -10.52 -4.63
C LEU A 239 -5.27 -10.84 -5.45
N GLU A 240 -5.09 -12.10 -5.83
CA GLU A 240 -4.10 -12.57 -6.80
C GLU A 240 -2.64 -12.35 -6.35
N ASN A 241 -2.38 -12.51 -5.06
CA ASN A 241 -1.02 -12.39 -4.50
C ASN A 241 -0.35 -11.06 -4.90
N VAL A 242 -1.06 -9.94 -4.73
CA VAL A 242 -0.46 -8.61 -4.85
C VAL A 242 0.76 -8.51 -3.94
N HIS A 243 1.80 -7.83 -4.40
CA HIS A 243 3.07 -7.72 -3.68
C HIS A 243 2.87 -7.24 -2.23
N PRO A 244 3.59 -7.82 -1.24
CA PRO A 244 3.40 -7.52 0.19
C PRO A 244 3.53 -6.03 0.56
N ASP A 245 4.35 -5.27 -0.16
CA ASP A 245 4.53 -3.84 0.09
C ASP A 245 3.24 -3.04 -0.06
N ALA A 246 2.34 -3.46 -0.96
CA ALA A 246 1.03 -2.82 -1.08
C ALA A 246 0.18 -3.02 0.18
N PHE A 247 0.22 -4.23 0.77
CA PHE A 247 -0.45 -4.52 2.03
C PHE A 247 0.12 -3.67 3.16
N SER A 248 1.46 -3.65 3.29
CA SER A 248 2.16 -2.87 4.33
C SER A 248 1.83 -1.38 4.22
N THR A 249 1.96 -0.80 3.03
CA THR A 249 1.67 0.63 2.76
C THR A 249 0.24 1.02 3.14
N LEU A 250 -0.75 0.21 2.75
CA LEU A 250 -2.15 0.50 3.03
C LEU A 250 -2.49 0.30 4.52
N THR A 251 -1.92 -0.72 5.15
CA THR A 251 -2.12 -0.99 6.58
C THR A 251 -1.47 0.10 7.44
N GLU A 252 -0.24 0.51 7.12
CA GLU A 252 0.44 1.63 7.80
C GLU A 252 -0.28 2.96 7.62
N ALA A 253 -1.01 3.14 6.51
CA ALA A 253 -1.88 4.30 6.30
C ALA A 253 -3.16 4.25 7.15
N GLY A 254 -3.43 3.15 7.88
CA GLY A 254 -4.55 2.97 8.81
C GLY A 254 -5.79 2.29 8.22
N PHE A 255 -5.72 1.70 7.03
CA PHE A 255 -6.83 0.97 6.41
C PHE A 255 -6.89 -0.48 6.90
N THR A 256 -8.08 -1.07 6.87
CA THR A 256 -8.27 -2.51 7.12
C THR A 256 -8.12 -3.27 5.82
N VAL A 257 -7.06 -4.07 5.71
CA VAL A 257 -6.69 -4.78 4.47
C VAL A 257 -6.79 -6.28 4.65
N GLU A 258 -7.59 -6.94 3.80
CA GLU A 258 -7.65 -8.40 3.65
C GLU A 258 -6.92 -8.79 2.36
N THR A 259 -6.15 -9.88 2.38
CA THR A 259 -5.43 -10.40 1.21
C THR A 259 -5.84 -11.82 0.90
N ILE A 260 -6.01 -12.13 -0.40
CA ILE A 260 -6.25 -13.50 -0.90
C ILE A 260 -5.23 -13.77 -2.02
N LYS A 261 -4.53 -14.90 -1.91
CA LYS A 261 -3.43 -15.24 -2.84
C LYS A 261 -3.91 -15.64 -4.25
N THR A 262 -5.16 -16.03 -4.38
CA THR A 262 -5.73 -16.51 -5.65
C THR A 262 -6.65 -15.47 -6.28
N SER A 263 -6.95 -15.64 -7.56
CA SER A 263 -8.12 -15.01 -8.19
C SER A 263 -9.40 -15.68 -7.67
N LEU A 264 -10.49 -14.94 -7.65
CA LEU A 264 -11.82 -15.45 -7.31
C LEU A 264 -12.67 -15.62 -8.58
N SER A 265 -13.58 -16.60 -8.58
CA SER A 265 -14.64 -16.68 -9.56
C SER A 265 -15.63 -15.51 -9.42
N GLU A 266 -16.52 -15.32 -10.40
CA GLU A 266 -17.53 -14.25 -10.31
C GLU A 266 -18.43 -14.44 -9.09
N GLU A 267 -18.86 -15.67 -8.80
CA GLU A 267 -19.72 -16.03 -7.68
C GLU A 267 -19.04 -15.81 -6.33
N GLU A 268 -17.79 -16.25 -6.20
CA GLU A 268 -16.99 -16.02 -4.98
C GLU A 268 -16.76 -14.54 -4.72
N LEU A 269 -16.49 -13.77 -5.78
CA LEU A 269 -16.27 -12.34 -5.68
C LEU A 269 -17.55 -11.59 -5.29
N ILE A 270 -18.71 -11.97 -5.83
CA ILE A 270 -20.02 -11.41 -5.46
C ILE A 270 -20.28 -11.53 -3.96
N GLU A 271 -19.90 -12.64 -3.34
CA GLU A 271 -20.06 -12.80 -1.88
C GLU A 271 -19.02 -11.99 -1.08
N LYS A 272 -17.78 -11.99 -1.53
CA LYS A 272 -16.67 -11.31 -0.83
C LYS A 272 -16.71 -9.79 -0.93
N ILE A 273 -17.24 -9.23 -2.03
CA ILE A 273 -17.22 -7.79 -2.28
C ILE A 273 -18.21 -7.00 -1.40
N LYS A 274 -19.15 -7.69 -0.76
CA LYS A 274 -20.15 -7.06 0.11
C LYS A 274 -19.47 -6.30 1.25
N GLY A 275 -19.68 -5.00 1.32
CA GLY A 275 -19.10 -4.13 2.33
C GLY A 275 -17.62 -3.75 2.12
N VAL A 276 -17.00 -4.17 1.01
CA VAL A 276 -15.65 -3.75 0.60
C VAL A 276 -15.72 -2.36 -0.03
N HIS A 277 -14.76 -1.50 0.30
CA HIS A 277 -14.66 -0.13 -0.19
C HIS A 277 -13.62 0.02 -1.31
N VAL A 278 -12.56 -0.80 -1.27
CA VAL A 278 -11.48 -0.81 -2.27
C VAL A 278 -11.18 -2.25 -2.65
N LEU A 279 -11.19 -2.56 -3.94
CA LEU A 279 -10.81 -3.85 -4.48
C LEU A 279 -9.48 -3.71 -5.24
N GLY A 280 -8.48 -4.49 -4.86
CA GLY A 280 -7.21 -4.64 -5.59
C GLY A 280 -7.17 -5.98 -6.31
N ILE A 281 -6.93 -5.97 -7.61
CA ILE A 281 -6.82 -7.16 -8.46
C ILE A 281 -5.58 -7.08 -9.34
N ARG A 282 -5.20 -8.19 -9.95
CA ARG A 282 -4.24 -8.20 -11.06
C ARG A 282 -4.97 -8.46 -12.39
N SER A 283 -4.54 -9.47 -13.14
CA SER A 283 -5.03 -9.68 -14.52
C SER A 283 -6.09 -10.77 -14.68
N LYS A 284 -6.39 -11.55 -13.62
CA LYS A 284 -7.24 -12.75 -13.74
C LYS A 284 -8.67 -12.56 -13.26
N THR A 285 -8.87 -11.85 -12.16
CA THR A 285 -10.20 -11.62 -11.57
C THR A 285 -11.01 -10.68 -12.44
N GLN A 286 -12.23 -11.09 -12.79
CA GLN A 286 -13.14 -10.30 -13.62
C GLN A 286 -14.05 -9.44 -12.75
N VAL A 287 -14.06 -8.13 -13.00
CA VAL A 287 -14.95 -7.17 -12.35
C VAL A 287 -16.07 -6.83 -13.33
N THR A 288 -17.09 -7.66 -13.33
CA THR A 288 -18.25 -7.55 -14.21
C THR A 288 -19.33 -6.63 -13.62
N GLU A 289 -20.34 -6.28 -14.44
CA GLU A 289 -21.50 -5.53 -13.97
C GLU A 289 -22.22 -6.23 -12.80
N LYS A 290 -22.33 -7.57 -12.82
CA LYS A 290 -22.95 -8.35 -11.73
C LYS A 290 -22.17 -8.23 -10.41
N VAL A 291 -20.84 -8.28 -10.47
CA VAL A 291 -19.99 -8.04 -9.29
C VAL A 291 -20.23 -6.63 -8.74
N LEU A 292 -20.28 -5.64 -9.62
CA LEU A 292 -20.53 -4.25 -9.24
C LEU A 292 -21.94 -4.03 -8.66
N GLU A 293 -22.94 -4.81 -9.09
CA GLU A 293 -24.29 -4.76 -8.49
C GLU A 293 -24.29 -5.19 -7.03
N ALA A 294 -23.48 -6.19 -6.67
CA ALA A 294 -23.33 -6.67 -5.29
C ALA A 294 -22.44 -5.76 -4.44
N ALA A 295 -21.61 -4.93 -5.07
CA ALA A 295 -20.59 -4.09 -4.43
C ALA A 295 -21.17 -2.78 -3.88
N ASN A 296 -21.95 -2.85 -2.81
CA ASN A 296 -22.75 -1.75 -2.26
C ASN A 296 -21.93 -0.60 -1.63
N LYS A 297 -20.64 -0.80 -1.34
CA LYS A 297 -19.74 0.21 -0.75
C LYS A 297 -18.47 0.46 -1.57
N LEU A 298 -18.32 -0.18 -2.71
CA LEU A 298 -17.11 -0.07 -3.53
C LEU A 298 -16.97 1.34 -4.09
N MET A 299 -15.82 1.95 -3.87
CA MET A 299 -15.47 3.28 -4.35
C MET A 299 -14.31 3.24 -5.36
N VAL A 300 -13.40 2.27 -5.21
CA VAL A 300 -12.18 2.19 -6.00
C VAL A 300 -11.87 0.75 -6.39
N VAL A 301 -11.45 0.55 -7.64
CA VAL A 301 -10.75 -0.66 -8.08
C VAL A 301 -9.31 -0.30 -8.44
N GLY A 302 -8.34 -0.95 -7.82
CA GLY A 302 -6.93 -0.88 -8.16
C GLY A 302 -6.51 -2.08 -8.99
N ALA A 303 -6.16 -1.88 -10.25
CA ALA A 303 -5.54 -2.90 -11.09
C ALA A 303 -4.03 -2.88 -10.88
N PHE A 304 -3.50 -3.87 -10.16
CA PHE A 304 -2.06 -4.06 -9.96
C PHE A 304 -1.38 -4.66 -11.19
N CYS A 305 -1.67 -4.08 -12.33
CA CYS A 305 -1.15 -4.41 -13.67
C CYS A 305 -1.40 -3.23 -14.62
N ILE A 306 -0.95 -3.34 -15.87
CA ILE A 306 -1.19 -2.31 -16.89
C ILE A 306 -2.58 -2.44 -17.51
N GLY A 307 -2.94 -3.66 -17.95
CA GLY A 307 -4.21 -3.91 -18.63
C GLY A 307 -5.41 -3.75 -17.71
N THR A 308 -6.54 -3.34 -18.27
CA THR A 308 -7.81 -3.18 -17.56
C THR A 308 -8.97 -3.92 -18.23
N THR A 309 -8.66 -4.81 -19.18
CA THR A 309 -9.66 -5.59 -19.93
C THR A 309 -10.51 -6.52 -19.07
N GLN A 310 -10.02 -6.89 -17.89
CA GLN A 310 -10.73 -7.67 -16.88
C GLN A 310 -11.74 -6.85 -16.06
N ILE A 311 -11.84 -5.53 -16.29
CA ILE A 311 -12.71 -4.61 -15.55
C ILE A 311 -13.71 -3.99 -16.51
N ASP A 312 -14.99 -4.07 -16.21
CA ASP A 312 -16.03 -3.33 -16.93
C ASP A 312 -15.96 -1.85 -16.52
N LEU A 313 -15.20 -1.06 -17.30
CA LEU A 313 -14.95 0.35 -17.04
C LEU A 313 -16.21 1.21 -17.14
N ASP A 314 -17.14 0.87 -18.05
CA ASP A 314 -18.39 1.61 -18.22
C ASP A 314 -19.34 1.34 -17.04
N ALA A 315 -19.45 0.09 -16.59
CA ALA A 315 -20.22 -0.25 -15.41
C ALA A 315 -19.62 0.41 -14.15
N CYS A 316 -18.29 0.39 -13.97
CA CYS A 316 -17.61 1.11 -12.90
C CYS A 316 -17.95 2.60 -12.92
N LYS A 317 -17.83 3.25 -14.09
CA LYS A 317 -18.16 4.66 -14.27
C LYS A 317 -19.62 4.98 -13.91
N ASN A 318 -20.56 4.15 -14.37
CA ASN A 318 -21.99 4.32 -14.11
C ASN A 318 -22.32 4.19 -12.61
N LYS A 319 -21.55 3.38 -11.88
CA LYS A 319 -21.68 3.19 -10.42
C LYS A 319 -20.86 4.18 -9.59
N GLY A 320 -20.05 5.03 -10.21
CA GLY A 320 -19.20 5.99 -9.52
C GLY A 320 -17.94 5.35 -8.91
N VAL A 321 -17.54 4.17 -9.39
CA VAL A 321 -16.34 3.45 -8.94
C VAL A 321 -15.15 3.88 -9.80
N VAL A 322 -14.13 4.46 -9.15
CA VAL A 322 -12.90 4.91 -9.84
C VAL A 322 -11.96 3.74 -10.04
N VAL A 323 -11.34 3.65 -11.22
CA VAL A 323 -10.38 2.59 -11.55
C VAL A 323 -8.99 3.21 -11.76
N PHE A 324 -8.01 2.70 -11.03
CA PHE A 324 -6.59 3.00 -11.21
C PHE A 324 -5.85 1.75 -11.68
N ASN A 325 -4.88 1.94 -12.56
CA ASN A 325 -3.95 0.90 -12.98
C ASN A 325 -2.49 1.37 -12.81
N ALA A 326 -1.52 0.58 -13.25
CA ALA A 326 -0.10 0.91 -13.17
C ALA A 326 0.52 1.04 -14.57
N PRO A 327 0.23 2.10 -15.34
CA PRO A 327 0.54 2.17 -16.76
C PRO A 327 2.04 2.27 -17.09
N TYR A 328 2.90 2.59 -16.11
CA TYR A 328 4.33 2.88 -16.34
C TYR A 328 5.27 1.97 -15.56
N SER A 329 4.77 1.18 -14.62
CA SER A 329 5.59 0.52 -13.61
C SER A 329 6.44 -0.63 -14.15
N ASN A 330 6.11 -1.21 -15.31
CA ASN A 330 6.85 -2.31 -15.93
C ASN A 330 7.50 -1.93 -17.27
N THR A 331 7.50 -0.65 -17.65
CA THR A 331 8.05 -0.18 -18.94
C THR A 331 9.47 -0.68 -19.14
N ARG A 332 10.32 -0.58 -18.12
CA ARG A 332 11.72 -0.99 -18.18
C ARG A 332 11.87 -2.50 -18.40
N SER A 333 11.07 -3.31 -17.75
CA SER A 333 11.09 -4.77 -17.88
C SER A 333 10.82 -5.22 -19.33
N VAL A 334 9.78 -4.65 -19.96
CA VAL A 334 9.46 -4.94 -21.37
C VAL A 334 10.58 -4.51 -22.31
N VAL A 335 11.16 -3.35 -22.06
CA VAL A 335 12.26 -2.83 -22.89
C VAL A 335 13.50 -3.72 -22.80
N GLU A 336 13.85 -4.20 -21.64
CA GLU A 336 15.00 -5.10 -21.44
C GLU A 336 14.77 -6.47 -22.07
N LEU A 337 13.57 -7.03 -21.97
CA LEU A 337 13.22 -8.28 -22.67
C LEU A 337 13.32 -8.09 -24.18
N ALA A 338 12.74 -7.00 -24.74
CA ALA A 338 12.82 -6.71 -26.17
C ALA A 338 14.27 -6.62 -26.68
N ILE A 339 15.15 -5.91 -25.97
CA ILE A 339 16.58 -5.82 -26.33
C ILE A 339 17.26 -7.19 -26.26
N GLY A 340 16.98 -7.95 -25.20
CA GLY A 340 17.52 -9.31 -25.04
C GLY A 340 17.11 -10.22 -26.20
N GLU A 341 15.83 -10.22 -26.57
CA GLU A 341 15.28 -11.03 -27.67
C GLU A 341 15.82 -10.60 -29.03
N ILE A 342 15.95 -9.27 -29.29
CA ILE A 342 16.59 -8.75 -30.50
C ILE A 342 17.99 -9.33 -30.67
N ILE A 343 18.82 -9.26 -29.63
CA ILE A 343 20.18 -9.78 -29.67
C ILE A 343 20.19 -11.31 -29.84
N MET A 344 19.36 -12.02 -29.09
CA MET A 344 19.28 -13.50 -29.17
C MET A 344 18.85 -13.97 -30.56
N LEU A 345 17.87 -13.33 -31.17
CA LEU A 345 17.38 -13.68 -32.53
C LEU A 345 18.40 -13.31 -33.61
N MET A 346 19.03 -12.13 -33.56
CA MET A 346 20.07 -11.71 -34.49
C MET A 346 21.28 -12.62 -34.47
N ARG A 347 21.56 -13.28 -33.35
CA ARG A 347 22.69 -14.22 -33.15
C ARG A 347 22.25 -15.67 -33.16
N SER A 348 20.93 -15.96 -33.32
CA SER A 348 20.35 -17.31 -33.22
C SER A 348 20.75 -18.03 -31.92
N VAL A 349 20.89 -17.29 -30.81
CA VAL A 349 21.41 -17.84 -29.53
C VAL A 349 20.51 -18.95 -28.99
N PHE A 350 19.20 -18.75 -29.05
CA PHE A 350 18.22 -19.73 -28.54
C PHE A 350 18.34 -21.08 -29.29
N THR A 351 18.34 -21.05 -30.63
CA THR A 351 18.53 -22.25 -31.46
C THR A 351 19.88 -22.95 -31.15
N ARG A 352 20.97 -22.20 -31.11
CA ARG A 352 22.31 -22.72 -30.82
C ARG A 352 22.42 -23.34 -29.43
N SER A 353 21.78 -22.70 -28.43
CA SER A 353 21.73 -23.25 -27.08
C SER A 353 20.96 -24.57 -27.05
N THR A 354 19.81 -24.63 -27.73
CA THR A 354 19.00 -25.84 -27.85
C THR A 354 19.77 -26.99 -28.52
N GLU A 355 20.48 -26.70 -29.63
CA GLU A 355 21.34 -27.69 -30.31
C GLU A 355 22.41 -28.27 -29.36
N ILE A 356 23.12 -27.44 -28.59
CA ILE A 356 24.12 -27.89 -27.62
C ILE A 356 23.50 -28.72 -26.49
N HIS A 357 22.33 -28.35 -25.98
CA HIS A 357 21.61 -29.17 -24.99
C HIS A 357 21.19 -30.55 -25.55
N GLN A 358 21.03 -30.65 -26.87
CA GLN A 358 20.78 -31.90 -27.58
C GLN A 358 22.07 -32.65 -27.99
N GLY A 359 23.24 -32.14 -27.57
CA GLY A 359 24.54 -32.75 -27.85
C GLY A 359 25.10 -32.45 -29.26
N GLN A 360 24.52 -31.47 -29.97
CA GLN A 360 24.96 -31.10 -31.33
C GLN A 360 25.93 -29.91 -31.27
N TRP A 361 27.12 -30.08 -31.85
CA TRP A 361 28.12 -29.01 -31.98
C TRP A 361 28.07 -28.42 -33.39
N ASN A 362 27.39 -27.27 -33.56
CA ASN A 362 27.24 -26.60 -34.85
C ASN A 362 27.90 -25.22 -34.86
N LYS A 363 29.19 -25.12 -35.17
CA LYS A 363 29.94 -23.86 -35.23
C LYS A 363 29.87 -23.27 -36.62
N THR A 364 29.00 -22.27 -36.82
CA THR A 364 28.82 -21.53 -38.09
C THR A 364 28.52 -20.05 -37.82
N ALA A 365 28.96 -19.19 -38.73
CA ALA A 365 28.58 -17.77 -38.75
C ALA A 365 27.32 -17.49 -39.61
N ALA A 366 26.78 -18.51 -40.28
CA ALA A 366 25.60 -18.35 -41.11
C ALA A 366 24.41 -17.83 -40.29
N ASN A 367 23.71 -16.82 -40.80
CA ASN A 367 22.55 -16.14 -40.19
C ASN A 367 22.84 -15.43 -38.85
N SER A 368 24.11 -15.39 -38.39
CA SER A 368 24.49 -14.62 -37.19
C SER A 368 24.86 -13.19 -37.57
N ARG A 369 24.16 -12.21 -37.06
CA ARG A 369 24.34 -10.80 -37.40
C ARG A 369 24.54 -9.96 -36.12
N GLU A 370 25.32 -8.88 -36.20
CA GLU A 370 25.42 -7.87 -35.15
C GLU A 370 24.22 -6.93 -35.21
N VAL A 371 23.80 -6.41 -34.06
CA VAL A 371 22.72 -5.38 -33.99
C VAL A 371 23.24 -4.00 -34.44
N ARG A 372 24.54 -3.72 -34.26
CA ARG A 372 25.15 -2.46 -34.64
C ARG A 372 24.94 -2.17 -36.13
N GLY A 373 24.48 -0.94 -36.46
CA GLY A 373 24.22 -0.49 -37.82
C GLY A 373 22.94 -1.06 -38.45
N LYS A 374 22.16 -1.88 -37.72
CA LYS A 374 20.85 -2.39 -38.15
C LYS A 374 19.75 -1.38 -37.89
N ASN A 375 18.71 -1.44 -38.70
CA ASN A 375 17.52 -0.60 -38.56
C ASN A 375 16.50 -1.28 -37.67
N LEU A 376 16.15 -0.62 -36.54
CA LEU A 376 15.05 -1.01 -35.68
C LEU A 376 13.81 -0.18 -36.01
N GLY A 377 12.73 -0.82 -36.41
CA GLY A 377 11.41 -0.22 -36.61
C GLY A 377 10.53 -0.42 -35.39
N ILE A 378 10.12 0.67 -34.76
CA ILE A 378 9.25 0.67 -33.58
C ILE A 378 7.84 1.10 -34.02
N VAL A 379 6.87 0.21 -33.88
CA VAL A 379 5.45 0.48 -34.10
C VAL A 379 4.78 0.77 -32.77
N GLY A 380 4.35 2.03 -32.56
CA GLY A 380 3.91 2.55 -31.29
C GLY A 380 5.07 3.20 -30.50
N TYR A 381 5.16 4.51 -30.56
CA TYR A 381 6.24 5.29 -29.94
C TYR A 381 5.78 5.96 -28.63
N GLY A 382 5.10 5.15 -27.80
CA GLY A 382 4.66 5.50 -26.44
C GLY A 382 5.80 5.36 -25.41
N ASN A 383 5.46 5.05 -24.15
CA ASN A 383 6.45 4.94 -23.06
C ASN A 383 7.49 3.85 -23.29
N ILE A 384 7.08 2.67 -23.75
CA ILE A 384 7.97 1.54 -24.06
C ILE A 384 8.81 1.87 -25.27
N GLY A 385 8.19 2.27 -26.38
CA GLY A 385 8.90 2.57 -27.63
C GLY A 385 9.96 3.65 -27.47
N LYS A 386 9.69 4.70 -26.70
CA LYS A 386 10.64 5.77 -26.38
C LYS A 386 11.85 5.27 -25.59
N GLN A 387 11.63 4.48 -24.54
CA GLN A 387 12.75 3.92 -23.76
C GLN A 387 13.56 2.92 -24.57
N LEU A 388 12.87 2.10 -25.37
CA LEU A 388 13.54 1.14 -26.26
C LEU A 388 14.42 1.85 -27.29
N SER A 389 13.96 2.97 -27.87
CA SER A 389 14.73 3.73 -28.86
C SER A 389 16.07 4.19 -28.29
N VAL A 390 16.09 4.70 -27.06
CA VAL A 390 17.31 5.18 -26.40
C VAL A 390 18.30 4.05 -26.16
N LEU A 391 17.83 2.88 -25.71
CA LEU A 391 18.71 1.72 -25.48
C LEU A 391 19.22 1.10 -26.79
N ALA A 392 18.38 1.04 -27.82
CA ALA A 392 18.77 0.54 -29.13
C ALA A 392 19.83 1.43 -29.79
N GLU A 393 19.72 2.76 -29.68
CA GLU A 393 20.75 3.70 -30.11
C GLU A 393 22.08 3.49 -29.37
N ALA A 394 22.03 3.25 -28.05
CA ALA A 394 23.24 2.96 -27.27
C ALA A 394 23.98 1.68 -27.74
N LEU A 395 23.23 0.73 -28.34
CA LEU A 395 23.79 -0.47 -28.99
C LEU A 395 24.23 -0.23 -30.42
N GLY A 396 24.13 1.00 -30.92
CA GLY A 396 24.53 1.40 -32.29
C GLY A 396 23.50 1.04 -33.37
N MET A 397 22.25 0.77 -33.02
CA MET A 397 21.16 0.60 -33.99
C MET A 397 20.70 1.99 -34.55
N ARG A 398 20.14 1.99 -35.74
CA ARG A 398 19.39 3.12 -36.27
C ARG A 398 17.92 2.92 -35.97
N VAL A 399 17.29 3.88 -35.28
CA VAL A 399 15.91 3.74 -34.84
C VAL A 399 14.97 4.52 -35.75
N TYR A 400 13.95 3.82 -36.22
CA TYR A 400 12.82 4.39 -36.97
C TYR A 400 11.54 4.08 -36.20
N TYR A 401 10.56 4.98 -36.21
CA TYR A 401 9.30 4.74 -35.55
C TYR A 401 8.08 5.20 -36.34
N TYR A 402 6.97 4.54 -36.13
CA TYR A 402 5.65 4.90 -36.60
C TYR A 402 4.67 4.95 -35.45
N ASP A 403 3.88 6.02 -35.37
CA ASP A 403 2.80 6.19 -34.39
C ASP A 403 1.66 6.97 -35.04
N VAL A 404 0.41 6.60 -34.69
CA VAL A 404 -0.79 7.31 -35.18
C VAL A 404 -0.92 8.71 -34.59
N ASN A 405 -0.33 8.94 -33.42
CA ASN A 405 -0.26 10.24 -32.77
C ASN A 405 1.06 10.93 -33.08
N ASP A 406 1.07 12.25 -33.01
CA ASP A 406 2.31 12.99 -33.15
C ASP A 406 3.13 12.88 -31.86
N GLN A 407 4.24 12.13 -31.94
CA GLN A 407 5.13 11.85 -30.83
C GLN A 407 6.45 12.59 -31.00
N LEU A 408 6.95 13.19 -29.91
CA LEU A 408 8.29 13.77 -29.91
C LEU A 408 9.33 12.65 -29.97
N ALA A 409 10.21 12.71 -30.96
CA ALA A 409 11.34 11.80 -31.07
C ALA A 409 12.34 12.01 -29.91
N LEU A 410 12.89 10.93 -29.40
CA LEU A 410 14.01 10.95 -28.45
C LEU A 410 15.30 10.55 -29.18
N GLY A 411 16.41 11.22 -28.84
CA GLY A 411 17.71 10.95 -29.45
C GLY A 411 17.69 11.22 -30.95
N ASN A 412 18.17 10.27 -31.74
CA ASN A 412 18.22 10.35 -33.21
C ASN A 412 17.13 9.48 -33.88
N ALA A 413 16.09 9.08 -33.15
CA ALA A 413 14.99 8.30 -33.73
C ALA A 413 14.26 9.08 -34.82
N ILE A 414 14.02 8.44 -35.96
CA ILE A 414 13.44 9.03 -37.19
C ILE A 414 11.99 8.57 -37.32
N LYS A 415 11.07 9.54 -37.42
CA LYS A 415 9.64 9.26 -37.69
C LYS A 415 9.45 8.81 -39.13
N CYS A 416 8.78 7.70 -39.34
CA CYS A 416 8.24 7.29 -40.65
C CYS A 416 6.83 7.85 -40.83
N ASN A 417 6.50 8.32 -42.04
CA ASN A 417 5.17 8.86 -42.32
C ASN A 417 4.10 7.77 -42.44
N THR A 418 4.48 6.59 -42.91
CA THR A 418 3.59 5.46 -43.07
C THR A 418 4.17 4.20 -42.39
N LEU A 419 3.31 3.27 -42.07
CA LEU A 419 3.74 1.95 -41.58
C LEU A 419 4.58 1.22 -42.65
N GLU A 420 4.20 1.32 -43.93
CA GLU A 420 4.89 0.70 -45.06
C GLU A 420 6.35 1.19 -45.17
N ASP A 421 6.60 2.50 -45.02
CA ASP A 421 7.96 3.05 -44.99
C ASP A 421 8.81 2.42 -43.92
N LEU A 422 8.25 2.25 -42.71
CA LEU A 422 8.94 1.62 -41.59
C LEU A 422 9.24 0.14 -41.86
N LEU A 423 8.26 -0.63 -42.34
CA LEU A 423 8.39 -2.06 -42.60
C LEU A 423 9.46 -2.35 -43.66
N ASN A 424 9.48 -1.56 -44.73
CA ASN A 424 10.41 -1.71 -45.85
C ASN A 424 11.88 -1.49 -45.50
N ILE A 425 12.18 -0.65 -44.48
CA ILE A 425 13.56 -0.29 -44.13
C ILE A 425 14.10 -1.07 -42.92
N SER A 426 13.22 -1.71 -42.13
CA SER A 426 13.57 -2.30 -40.84
C SER A 426 14.18 -3.69 -40.98
N ASP A 427 15.27 -3.94 -40.25
CA ASP A 427 15.86 -5.26 -40.08
C ASP A 427 15.19 -6.02 -38.91
N VAL A 428 14.68 -5.26 -37.94
CA VAL A 428 13.86 -5.74 -36.82
C VAL A 428 12.66 -4.83 -36.69
N VAL A 429 11.47 -5.39 -36.57
CA VAL A 429 10.21 -4.67 -36.27
C VAL A 429 9.72 -5.11 -34.89
N THR A 430 9.40 -4.14 -34.03
CA THR A 430 8.89 -4.40 -32.69
C THR A 430 7.61 -3.62 -32.43
N LEU A 431 6.63 -4.28 -31.81
CA LEU A 431 5.27 -3.75 -31.62
C LEU A 431 5.06 -3.31 -30.17
N HIS A 432 4.60 -2.06 -30.00
CA HIS A 432 4.30 -1.45 -28.68
C HIS A 432 3.02 -0.61 -28.75
N ILE A 433 2.00 -1.14 -29.42
CA ILE A 433 0.68 -0.53 -29.56
C ILE A 433 -0.31 -1.03 -28.50
N ASP A 434 -1.38 -0.27 -28.31
CA ASP A 434 -2.39 -0.51 -27.28
C ASP A 434 -3.35 -1.70 -27.61
N ASP A 435 -4.26 -1.99 -26.68
CA ASP A 435 -5.28 -3.03 -26.78
C ASP A 435 -6.57 -2.59 -27.49
N ASN A 436 -6.49 -1.55 -28.32
CA ASN A 436 -7.61 -1.12 -29.12
C ASN A 436 -8.04 -2.24 -30.10
N LYS A 437 -9.32 -2.55 -30.13
CA LYS A 437 -9.90 -3.56 -31.06
C LYS A 437 -9.62 -3.27 -32.54
N ALA A 438 -9.40 -2.01 -32.90
CA ALA A 438 -9.00 -1.60 -34.25
C ALA A 438 -7.63 -2.17 -34.65
N ASN A 439 -6.82 -2.61 -33.70
CA ASN A 439 -5.51 -3.21 -33.95
C ASN A 439 -5.56 -4.73 -34.16
N LEU A 440 -6.75 -5.32 -34.33
CA LEU A 440 -6.91 -6.74 -34.65
C LEU A 440 -6.22 -7.07 -35.99
N ASN A 441 -5.28 -8.04 -35.96
CA ASN A 441 -4.48 -8.45 -37.12
C ASN A 441 -3.78 -7.27 -37.82
N PHE A 442 -3.36 -6.27 -37.04
CA PHE A 442 -2.68 -5.07 -37.56
C PHE A 442 -1.40 -5.43 -38.35
N ILE A 443 -0.72 -6.48 -37.97
CA ILE A 443 0.37 -7.12 -38.73
C ILE A 443 -0.14 -8.44 -39.27
N GLY A 444 -0.68 -8.41 -40.48
CA GLY A 444 -1.15 -9.57 -41.23
C GLY A 444 -0.20 -9.95 -42.37
N GLU A 445 -0.67 -10.80 -43.27
CA GLU A 445 0.10 -11.30 -44.42
C GLU A 445 0.62 -10.15 -45.30
N ARG A 446 -0.18 -9.09 -45.54
CA ARG A 446 0.18 -7.93 -46.33
C ARG A 446 1.36 -7.19 -45.72
N GLU A 447 1.30 -6.87 -44.42
CA GLU A 447 2.32 -6.12 -43.70
C GLU A 447 3.60 -6.97 -43.58
N ILE A 448 3.50 -8.27 -43.33
CA ILE A 448 4.65 -9.19 -43.34
C ILE A 448 5.34 -9.23 -44.69
N ASN A 449 4.58 -9.23 -45.78
CA ASN A 449 5.13 -9.20 -47.13
C ASN A 449 5.87 -7.87 -47.46
N GLN A 450 5.49 -6.75 -46.83
CA GLN A 450 6.19 -5.47 -46.92
C GLN A 450 7.50 -5.42 -46.11
N MET A 451 7.66 -6.29 -45.09
CA MET A 451 8.91 -6.35 -44.35
C MET A 451 10.07 -6.82 -45.24
N LYS A 452 11.31 -6.46 -44.87
CA LYS A 452 12.51 -6.99 -45.53
C LYS A 452 12.52 -8.52 -45.49
N SER A 453 13.01 -9.14 -46.54
CA SER A 453 13.35 -10.57 -46.50
C SER A 453 14.43 -10.79 -45.45
N GLY A 454 14.21 -11.76 -44.55
CA GLY A 454 15.11 -12.05 -43.43
C GLY A 454 15.02 -11.03 -42.28
N ALA A 455 13.95 -10.25 -42.19
CA ALA A 455 13.67 -9.40 -41.03
C ALA A 455 13.19 -10.25 -39.84
N ILE A 456 13.19 -9.63 -38.67
CA ILE A 456 12.74 -10.22 -37.40
C ILE A 456 11.52 -9.44 -36.90
N LEU A 457 10.50 -10.15 -36.40
CA LEU A 457 9.32 -9.56 -35.80
C LEU A 457 9.28 -9.85 -34.30
N ILE A 458 9.00 -8.82 -33.48
CA ILE A 458 8.86 -8.91 -32.04
C ILE A 458 7.48 -8.37 -31.62
N ASN A 459 6.72 -9.20 -30.88
CA ASN A 459 5.46 -8.78 -30.30
C ASN A 459 5.43 -9.01 -28.80
N LEU A 460 5.60 -7.92 -28.05
CA LEU A 460 5.48 -7.83 -26.59
C LEU A 460 4.29 -6.91 -26.20
N ALA A 461 3.36 -6.65 -27.15
CA ALA A 461 2.25 -5.72 -26.96
C ALA A 461 0.96 -6.46 -26.59
N ARG A 462 0.22 -6.96 -27.63
CA ARG A 462 -1.03 -7.75 -27.46
C ARG A 462 -1.06 -8.84 -28.51
N GLY A 463 -1.60 -10.03 -28.11
CA GLY A 463 -1.58 -11.20 -28.97
C GLY A 463 -2.38 -11.05 -30.25
N PHE A 464 -3.55 -10.42 -30.19
CA PHE A 464 -4.43 -10.24 -31.36
C PHE A 464 -3.91 -9.24 -32.41
N VAL A 465 -2.82 -8.55 -32.11
CA VAL A 465 -2.20 -7.56 -33.04
C VAL A 465 -1.54 -8.26 -34.24
N VAL A 466 -1.07 -9.49 -34.07
CA VAL A 466 -0.38 -10.26 -35.11
C VAL A 466 -1.25 -11.43 -35.55
N ASP A 467 -1.40 -11.60 -36.87
CA ASP A 467 -1.98 -12.79 -37.47
C ASP A 467 -0.99 -13.97 -37.32
N ILE A 468 -1.25 -14.86 -36.36
CA ILE A 468 -0.34 -15.97 -36.05
C ILE A 468 -0.19 -16.97 -37.21
N PRO A 469 -1.26 -17.40 -37.93
CA PRO A 469 -1.13 -18.18 -39.16
C PRO A 469 -0.23 -17.54 -40.22
N ALA A 470 -0.42 -16.26 -40.51
CA ALA A 470 0.40 -15.54 -41.48
C ALA A 470 1.89 -15.45 -41.04
N LEU A 471 2.14 -15.20 -39.77
CA LEU A 471 3.48 -15.20 -39.18
C LEU A 471 4.13 -16.59 -39.31
N ALA A 472 3.41 -17.66 -38.96
CA ALA A 472 3.92 -19.03 -39.07
C ALA A 472 4.29 -19.41 -40.52
N ALA A 473 3.46 -19.01 -41.50
CA ALA A 473 3.75 -19.23 -42.91
C ALA A 473 5.01 -18.48 -43.37
N ALA A 474 5.17 -17.21 -42.94
CA ALA A 474 6.34 -16.39 -43.26
C ALA A 474 7.65 -16.92 -42.66
N LEU A 475 7.61 -17.47 -41.47
CA LEU A 475 8.75 -18.11 -40.81
C LEU A 475 9.13 -19.43 -41.53
N LYS A 476 8.14 -20.28 -41.86
CA LYS A 476 8.36 -21.55 -42.58
C LYS A 476 8.91 -21.33 -43.99
N SER A 477 8.49 -20.27 -44.67
CA SER A 477 9.00 -19.92 -46.01
C SER A 477 10.37 -19.22 -46.00
N GLY A 478 10.88 -18.84 -44.82
CA GLY A 478 12.11 -18.05 -44.70
C GLY A 478 11.97 -16.57 -45.10
N LYS A 479 10.75 -16.07 -45.31
CA LYS A 479 10.49 -14.64 -45.50
C LYS A 479 10.93 -13.82 -44.31
N LEU A 480 10.64 -14.32 -43.09
CA LEU A 480 11.18 -13.79 -41.84
C LEU A 480 12.27 -14.73 -41.30
N ALA A 481 13.34 -14.15 -40.78
CA ALA A 481 14.45 -14.89 -40.20
C ALA A 481 14.22 -15.34 -38.75
N GLY A 482 13.20 -14.80 -38.09
CA GLY A 482 12.86 -15.17 -36.73
C GLY A 482 11.77 -14.28 -36.14
N ALA A 483 11.24 -14.69 -35.00
CA ALA A 483 10.27 -13.92 -34.25
C ALA A 483 10.42 -14.13 -32.73
N ALA A 484 10.01 -13.13 -31.93
CA ALA A 484 9.78 -13.28 -30.49
C ALA A 484 8.33 -12.87 -30.18
N ILE A 485 7.61 -13.77 -29.52
CA ILE A 485 6.19 -13.58 -29.21
C ILE A 485 5.98 -13.87 -27.73
N ASP A 486 5.64 -12.84 -26.99
CA ASP A 486 5.35 -12.92 -25.54
C ASP A 486 3.85 -12.96 -25.25
N VAL A 487 3.01 -12.61 -26.24
CA VAL A 487 1.56 -12.45 -26.09
C VAL A 487 0.83 -13.19 -27.19
N PHE A 488 -0.34 -13.77 -26.87
CA PHE A 488 -1.10 -14.62 -27.78
C PHE A 488 -2.55 -14.19 -27.86
N PRO A 489 -3.27 -14.44 -28.98
CA PRO A 489 -4.69 -14.12 -29.12
C PRO A 489 -5.56 -14.76 -28.04
N GLU A 490 -5.25 -16.01 -27.69
CA GLU A 490 -5.89 -16.75 -26.59
C GLU A 490 -4.80 -17.20 -25.61
N GLU A 491 -4.90 -16.72 -24.38
CA GLU A 491 -3.94 -17.04 -23.32
C GLU A 491 -4.59 -17.89 -22.22
N PRO A 492 -3.90 -18.93 -21.71
CA PRO A 492 -4.42 -19.74 -20.60
C PRO A 492 -4.60 -18.91 -19.34
N ARG A 493 -5.68 -19.14 -18.60
CA ARG A 493 -5.93 -18.48 -17.30
C ARG A 493 -4.94 -18.91 -16.21
N GLY A 494 -4.18 -19.97 -16.41
CA GLY A 494 -3.22 -20.53 -15.45
C GLY A 494 -2.16 -21.39 -16.12
N ASN A 495 -1.27 -21.96 -15.33
CA ASN A 495 -0.22 -22.84 -15.84
C ASN A 495 -0.83 -24.11 -16.45
N GLY A 496 -0.37 -24.51 -17.63
CA GLY A 496 -0.87 -25.68 -18.32
C GLY A 496 -0.21 -25.89 -19.67
N VAL A 497 -0.76 -26.83 -20.44
CA VAL A 497 -0.34 -27.07 -21.83
C VAL A 497 -0.86 -25.93 -22.70
N PHE A 498 0.00 -25.43 -23.57
CA PHE A 498 -0.34 -24.37 -24.51
C PHE A 498 0.06 -24.77 -25.93
N GLU A 499 -0.85 -24.62 -26.87
CA GLU A 499 -0.63 -24.92 -28.27
C GLU A 499 -0.69 -23.65 -29.13
N THR A 500 0.27 -23.53 -30.04
CA THR A 500 0.32 -22.49 -31.06
C THR A 500 1.04 -23.01 -32.29
N GLU A 501 0.69 -22.50 -33.47
CA GLU A 501 1.34 -22.85 -34.75
C GLU A 501 2.84 -22.46 -34.80
N LEU A 502 3.30 -21.65 -33.85
CA LEU A 502 4.68 -21.19 -33.75
C LEU A 502 5.59 -22.20 -33.02
N ARG A 503 5.04 -23.18 -32.31
CA ARG A 503 5.82 -24.18 -31.58
C ARG A 503 6.72 -24.99 -32.52
N GLY A 504 7.97 -25.16 -32.09
CA GLY A 504 8.95 -25.97 -32.81
C GLY A 504 9.52 -25.31 -34.08
N LEU A 505 9.14 -24.07 -34.40
CA LEU A 505 9.77 -23.34 -35.50
C LEU A 505 11.17 -22.86 -35.10
N GLU A 506 12.08 -22.94 -36.04
CA GLU A 506 13.46 -22.47 -35.84
C GLU A 506 13.53 -20.96 -35.64
N ASN A 507 14.46 -20.53 -34.81
CA ASN A 507 14.71 -19.13 -34.48
C ASN A 507 13.44 -18.33 -34.05
N VAL A 508 12.58 -18.99 -33.27
CA VAL A 508 11.39 -18.42 -32.65
C VAL A 508 11.50 -18.50 -31.14
N ILE A 509 11.36 -17.37 -30.43
CA ILE A 509 11.32 -17.28 -28.99
C ILE A 509 9.86 -17.09 -28.58
N LEU A 510 9.36 -17.97 -27.71
CA LEU A 510 8.00 -17.91 -27.17
C LEU A 510 8.09 -17.79 -25.65
N THR A 511 7.47 -16.76 -25.09
CA THR A 511 7.41 -16.53 -23.65
C THR A 511 5.96 -16.35 -23.18
N PRO A 512 5.61 -16.78 -21.95
CA PRO A 512 4.21 -16.82 -21.50
C PRO A 512 3.78 -15.51 -20.86
N HIS A 513 3.77 -14.41 -21.64
CA HIS A 513 3.35 -13.07 -21.25
C HIS A 513 4.11 -12.55 -20.00
N VAL A 514 5.44 -12.64 -20.06
CA VAL A 514 6.34 -12.28 -18.95
C VAL A 514 7.05 -10.93 -19.15
N GLY A 515 6.83 -10.24 -20.25
CA GLY A 515 7.51 -8.98 -20.55
C GLY A 515 7.45 -7.95 -19.43
N GLY A 516 6.32 -7.89 -18.73
CA GLY A 516 6.15 -7.02 -17.55
C GLY A 516 6.30 -7.71 -16.20
N SER A 517 6.75 -8.96 -16.14
CA SER A 517 6.73 -9.78 -14.93
C SER A 517 8.12 -9.92 -14.31
N THR A 518 8.67 -8.83 -13.78
CA THR A 518 9.90 -8.80 -12.98
C THR A 518 9.62 -8.44 -11.52
N GLU A 519 10.53 -8.76 -10.61
CA GLU A 519 10.42 -8.42 -9.19
C GLU A 519 10.32 -6.90 -9.01
N GLU A 520 11.15 -6.13 -9.71
CA GLU A 520 11.13 -4.67 -9.68
C GLU A 520 9.82 -4.09 -10.21
N ALA A 521 9.27 -4.67 -11.29
CA ALA A 521 7.97 -4.23 -11.80
C ALA A 521 6.86 -4.46 -10.79
N GLN A 522 6.86 -5.61 -10.10
CA GLN A 522 5.87 -5.91 -9.06
C GLN A 522 6.01 -4.96 -7.86
N ALA A 523 7.23 -4.64 -7.43
CA ALA A 523 7.49 -3.65 -6.37
C ALA A 523 7.02 -2.25 -6.78
N ASN A 524 7.37 -1.80 -8.00
CA ASN A 524 6.93 -0.49 -8.53
C ASN A 524 5.40 -0.37 -8.65
N ILE A 525 4.73 -1.46 -9.06
CA ILE A 525 3.26 -1.52 -9.11
C ILE A 525 2.68 -1.42 -7.68
N ALA A 526 3.31 -2.12 -6.72
CA ALA A 526 2.89 -2.13 -5.33
C ALA A 526 3.08 -0.78 -4.62
N GLU A 527 3.96 0.06 -5.12
CA GLU A 527 4.09 1.45 -4.68
C GLU A 527 3.08 2.37 -5.37
N PHE A 528 2.96 2.26 -6.70
CA PHE A 528 2.18 3.20 -7.51
C PHE A 528 0.68 3.12 -7.21
N VAL A 529 0.07 1.92 -7.28
CA VAL A 529 -1.39 1.74 -7.15
C VAL A 529 -1.89 2.12 -5.75
N PRO A 530 -1.28 1.69 -4.63
CA PRO A 530 -1.69 2.14 -3.30
C PRO A 530 -1.61 3.65 -3.13
N ASN A 531 -0.58 4.30 -3.66
CA ASN A 531 -0.46 5.76 -3.58
C ASN A 531 -1.60 6.47 -4.32
N LYS A 532 -2.07 5.96 -5.48
CA LYS A 532 -3.24 6.49 -6.19
C LYS A 532 -4.54 6.27 -5.42
N ILE A 533 -4.73 5.07 -4.87
CA ILE A 533 -5.87 4.75 -4.01
C ILE A 533 -5.91 5.69 -2.80
N MET A 534 -4.79 5.85 -2.10
CA MET A 534 -4.68 6.73 -0.94
C MET A 534 -4.93 8.20 -1.29
N ASP A 535 -4.40 8.68 -2.41
CA ASP A 535 -4.62 10.06 -2.85
C ASP A 535 -6.11 10.31 -3.17
N TYR A 536 -6.77 9.36 -3.83
CA TYR A 536 -8.22 9.43 -4.04
C TYR A 536 -9.00 9.39 -2.73
N MET A 537 -8.70 8.43 -1.85
CA MET A 537 -9.41 8.28 -0.57
C MET A 537 -9.22 9.48 0.37
N ASN A 538 -8.06 10.14 0.34
CA ASN A 538 -7.75 11.27 1.20
C ASN A 538 -8.18 12.63 0.62
N SER A 539 -8.23 12.77 -0.70
CA SER A 539 -8.41 14.08 -1.36
C SER A 539 -9.38 14.09 -2.53
N GLY A 540 -9.86 12.92 -2.99
CA GLY A 540 -10.75 12.82 -4.14
C GLY A 540 -10.05 13.07 -5.49
N ASN A 541 -8.70 12.97 -5.55
CA ASN A 541 -7.95 13.14 -6.78
C ASN A 541 -8.14 11.94 -7.71
N THR A 542 -8.45 12.21 -8.98
CA THR A 542 -8.64 11.18 -10.01
C THR A 542 -7.54 11.22 -11.07
N VAL A 543 -6.37 11.79 -10.75
CA VAL A 543 -5.22 11.82 -11.66
C VAL A 543 -4.75 10.40 -11.93
N ASP A 544 -4.62 10.07 -13.22
CA ASP A 544 -4.33 8.72 -13.75
C ASP A 544 -5.45 7.68 -13.54
N ALA A 545 -6.67 8.12 -13.25
CA ALA A 545 -7.82 7.23 -13.30
C ALA A 545 -8.13 6.82 -14.75
N VAL A 546 -8.46 5.53 -14.97
CA VAL A 546 -8.71 5.00 -16.32
C VAL A 546 -10.09 5.42 -16.85
N ASN A 547 -11.08 5.53 -15.96
CA ASN A 547 -12.49 5.70 -16.32
C ASN A 547 -13.10 7.06 -15.91
N PHE A 548 -12.31 7.94 -15.29
CA PHE A 548 -12.74 9.29 -14.89
C PHE A 548 -11.80 10.36 -15.46
N PRO A 549 -12.28 11.60 -15.63
CA PRO A 549 -11.43 12.73 -15.98
C PRO A 549 -10.34 12.96 -14.92
N ASN A 550 -9.16 13.40 -15.34
CA ASN A 550 -8.08 13.77 -14.43
C ASN A 550 -8.43 15.05 -13.65
N ILE A 551 -8.70 14.92 -12.37
CA ILE A 551 -8.99 16.04 -11.48
C ILE A 551 -7.97 16.02 -10.35
N ARG A 552 -7.30 17.17 -10.15
CA ARG A 552 -6.41 17.41 -9.02
C ARG A 552 -7.00 18.53 -8.17
N LEU A 553 -7.30 18.20 -6.91
CA LEU A 553 -7.89 19.12 -5.96
C LEU A 553 -6.85 19.44 -4.87
N PRO A 554 -6.53 20.71 -4.60
CA PRO A 554 -5.59 21.07 -3.54
C PRO A 554 -6.13 20.66 -2.17
N LYS A 555 -5.22 20.22 -1.28
CA LYS A 555 -5.55 20.00 0.12
C LYS A 555 -5.92 21.35 0.76
N GLN A 556 -7.05 21.39 1.45
CA GLN A 556 -7.46 22.52 2.28
C GLN A 556 -7.41 22.08 3.75
N ASN A 557 -6.70 22.84 4.59
CA ASN A 557 -6.63 22.60 6.02
C ASN A 557 -7.97 22.98 6.68
N LYS A 558 -8.36 22.25 7.73
CA LYS A 558 -9.57 22.51 8.54
C LYS A 558 -10.88 22.53 7.73
N SER A 559 -10.96 21.71 6.68
CA SER A 559 -12.19 21.56 5.89
C SER A 559 -12.50 20.09 5.60
N HIS A 560 -13.78 19.77 5.51
CA HIS A 560 -14.24 18.47 5.01
C HIS A 560 -14.62 18.61 3.54
N ARG A 561 -14.29 17.60 2.74
CA ARG A 561 -14.61 17.55 1.32
C ARG A 561 -15.67 16.48 1.07
N PHE A 562 -16.72 16.87 0.38
CA PHE A 562 -17.69 15.94 -0.17
C PHE A 562 -17.42 15.78 -1.66
N LEU A 563 -17.21 14.54 -2.10
CA LEU A 563 -17.09 14.17 -3.50
C LEU A 563 -18.44 13.59 -3.95
N HIS A 564 -19.04 14.22 -4.94
CA HIS A 564 -20.27 13.75 -5.55
C HIS A 564 -20.05 13.44 -7.02
N ILE A 565 -20.25 12.20 -7.41
CA ILE A 565 -20.12 11.73 -8.79
C ILE A 565 -21.53 11.63 -9.38
N HIS A 566 -21.77 12.28 -10.50
CA HIS A 566 -23.07 12.29 -11.16
C HIS A 566 -22.96 12.43 -12.67
N LYS A 567 -23.99 12.00 -13.40
CA LYS A 567 -24.13 12.32 -14.83
C LYS A 567 -24.50 13.80 -14.97
N ASN A 568 -23.86 14.50 -15.92
CA ASN A 568 -24.18 15.90 -16.18
C ASN A 568 -25.49 16.00 -16.96
N VAL A 569 -26.60 16.07 -16.21
CA VAL A 569 -27.96 16.20 -16.77
C VAL A 569 -28.64 17.46 -16.21
N PRO A 570 -29.59 18.07 -16.93
CA PRO A 570 -30.32 19.24 -16.45
C PRO A 570 -30.96 19.02 -15.06
N GLY A 571 -30.79 19.98 -14.15
CA GLY A 571 -31.35 19.94 -12.81
C GLY A 571 -30.56 19.13 -11.77
N ILE A 572 -29.44 18.50 -12.13
CA ILE A 572 -28.68 17.66 -11.18
C ILE A 572 -28.14 18.45 -9.99
N MET A 573 -27.67 19.68 -10.20
CA MET A 573 -27.19 20.54 -9.10
C MET A 573 -28.28 20.90 -8.09
N ALA A 574 -29.51 21.09 -8.54
CA ALA A 574 -30.64 21.29 -7.65
C ALA A 574 -30.87 20.03 -6.78
N LYS A 575 -30.85 18.84 -7.37
CA LYS A 575 -30.98 17.57 -6.62
C LYS A 575 -29.88 17.38 -5.59
N VAL A 576 -28.60 17.66 -5.95
CA VAL A 576 -27.47 17.58 -5.02
C VAL A 576 -27.62 18.54 -3.85
N ASN A 577 -28.10 19.76 -4.09
CA ASN A 577 -28.30 20.74 -3.03
C ASN A 577 -29.47 20.38 -2.10
N PHE A 578 -30.53 19.78 -2.62
CA PHE A 578 -31.66 19.29 -1.80
C PHE A 578 -31.28 18.08 -0.92
N SER A 579 -30.32 17.26 -1.33
CA SER A 579 -29.85 16.10 -0.54
C SER A 579 -28.97 16.49 0.65
N ARG A 580 -28.63 17.79 0.81
CA ARG A 580 -27.76 18.31 1.87
C ARG A 580 -28.52 18.98 3.04
N ILE A 581 -29.83 19.03 2.96
CA ILE A 581 -30.74 19.47 4.03
C ILE A 581 -31.42 18.25 4.64
#